data_6da06f6f78ab43e168de27823b520f7e
#
_entry.id   6da06f6f78ab43e168de27823b520f7e
#
_cell.length_a   1.000
_cell.length_b   1.000
_cell.length_c   1.000
_cell.angle_alpha   90.00
_cell.angle_beta   90.00
_cell.angle_gamma   90.00
#
_symmetry.space_group_name_H-M   'P 1'
#
loop_
_entity.id
_entity.type
_entity.pdbx_description
1 polymer ?
#
loop_
_entity_poly.entity_id
_entity_poly.type
_entity_poly.pdbx_seq_one_letter_code
_entity_poly.pdbx_strand_id
1 'polypeptide(L)'
;MDVGNPSNFDRISKLFNQDLYRLKNICSSYHFSDKETHKAMQELFENTSYIADPHGAIGYLGLQKYCEENPDIYGVFLETAHPVKFLDVVEKAIKTKVNIPPQIEEILDRNPEKTSISSYRELKNFLIDNAI
;
A
#
# COMPACT_ATOMS: atom_id res chain seq x y z
N MET A 1 6.44 -0.09 -4.15
CA MET A 1 5.83 -0.72 -5.37
C MET A 1 5.27 0.40 -6.23
N ASP A 2 5.73 0.51 -7.43
CA ASP A 2 5.24 1.52 -8.38
C ASP A 2 4.39 0.82 -9.46
N VAL A 3 3.17 1.28 -9.68
CA VAL A 3 2.24 0.68 -10.64
C VAL A 3 1.94 1.71 -11.72
N GLY A 4 2.64 1.62 -12.85
CA GLY A 4 2.54 2.56 -13.96
C GLY A 4 1.18 2.58 -14.67
N ASN A 5 0.37 1.53 -14.53
CA ASN A 5 -0.99 1.45 -15.10
C ASN A 5 -1.95 0.79 -14.10
N PRO A 6 -2.40 1.50 -13.07
CA PRO A 6 -3.26 0.94 -12.04
C PRO A 6 -4.68 0.68 -12.59
N SER A 7 -5.14 -0.55 -12.47
CA SER A 7 -6.47 -0.98 -12.97
C SER A 7 -7.65 -0.26 -12.31
N ASN A 8 -7.45 0.29 -11.12
CA ASN A 8 -8.48 1.04 -10.40
C ASN A 8 -8.60 2.51 -10.84
N PHE A 9 -7.68 3.02 -11.66
CA PHE A 9 -7.75 4.39 -12.17
C PHE A 9 -9.00 4.67 -12.99
N ASP A 10 -9.52 3.66 -13.67
CA ASP A 10 -10.81 3.75 -14.39
C ASP A 10 -11.97 4.21 -13.50
N ARG A 11 -11.97 3.84 -12.21
CA ARG A 11 -13.01 4.28 -11.25
C ARG A 11 -12.90 5.76 -10.98
N ILE A 12 -11.70 6.28 -10.78
CA ILE A 12 -11.44 7.72 -10.58
C ILE A 12 -11.82 8.48 -11.84
N SER A 13 -11.36 8.01 -13.01
CA SER A 13 -11.66 8.61 -14.29
C SER A 13 -13.17 8.75 -14.55
N LYS A 14 -13.95 7.70 -14.27
CA LYS A 14 -15.40 7.70 -14.39
C LYS A 14 -16.08 8.64 -13.38
N LEU A 15 -15.62 8.65 -12.12
CA LEU A 15 -16.15 9.53 -11.08
C LEU A 15 -16.05 11.01 -11.46
N PHE A 16 -14.99 11.38 -12.15
CA PHE A 16 -14.75 12.75 -12.64
C PHE A 16 -15.19 12.98 -14.09
N ASN A 17 -15.90 12.03 -14.71
CA ASN A 17 -16.32 12.08 -16.12
C ASN A 17 -15.15 12.36 -17.09
N GLN A 18 -13.98 11.81 -16.82
CA GLN A 18 -12.74 12.02 -17.57
C GLN A 18 -12.26 13.49 -17.59
N ASP A 19 -12.80 14.32 -16.72
CA ASP A 19 -12.43 15.72 -16.59
C ASP A 19 -11.19 15.86 -15.69
N LEU A 20 -10.03 15.99 -16.33
CA LEU A 20 -8.74 16.14 -15.65
C LEU A 20 -8.65 17.45 -14.85
N TYR A 21 -9.28 18.52 -15.32
CA TYR A 21 -9.26 19.79 -14.62
C TYR A 21 -10.01 19.69 -13.28
N ARG A 22 -11.19 19.08 -13.31
CA ARG A 22 -11.99 18.83 -12.11
C ARG A 22 -11.25 17.89 -11.13
N LEU A 23 -10.59 16.85 -11.64
CA LEU A 23 -9.77 15.96 -10.81
C LEU A 23 -8.63 16.72 -10.12
N LYS A 24 -7.86 17.52 -10.86
CA LYS A 24 -6.73 18.28 -10.33
C LYS A 24 -7.12 19.35 -9.30
N ASN A 25 -8.34 19.84 -9.34
CA ASN A 25 -8.84 20.81 -8.34
C ASN A 25 -9.15 20.16 -6.99
N ILE A 26 -9.29 18.84 -6.93
CA ILE A 26 -9.69 18.11 -5.72
C ILE A 26 -8.59 17.17 -5.24
N CYS A 27 -7.76 16.65 -6.15
CA CYS A 27 -6.75 15.65 -5.88
C CYS A 27 -5.35 16.17 -6.17
N SER A 28 -4.46 16.07 -5.21
CA SER A 28 -3.02 16.21 -5.38
C SER A 28 -2.36 14.83 -5.46
N SER A 29 -1.23 14.73 -6.15
CA SER A 29 -0.46 13.48 -6.23
C SER A 29 1.01 13.74 -6.03
N TYR A 30 1.67 12.84 -5.31
CA TYR A 30 3.08 12.88 -5.01
C TYR A 30 3.73 11.53 -5.30
N HIS A 31 5.01 11.52 -5.52
CA HIS A 31 5.81 10.30 -5.67
C HIS A 31 7.07 10.42 -4.82
N PHE A 32 7.51 9.30 -4.27
CA PHE A 32 8.66 9.23 -3.38
C PHE A 32 9.52 8.02 -3.73
N SER A 33 10.82 8.14 -3.52
CA SER A 33 11.76 7.04 -3.69
C SER A 33 11.67 6.04 -2.53
N ASP A 34 12.16 4.82 -2.73
CA ASP A 34 12.29 3.82 -1.65
C ASP A 34 13.10 4.34 -0.47
N LYS A 35 14.13 5.16 -0.72
CA LYS A 35 14.95 5.77 0.32
C LYS A 35 14.14 6.72 1.20
N GLU A 36 13.29 7.56 0.60
CA GLU A 36 12.39 8.46 1.33
C GLU A 36 11.34 7.68 2.10
N THR A 37 10.78 6.64 1.48
CA THR A 37 9.81 5.74 2.12
C THR A 37 10.40 5.05 3.35
N HIS A 38 11.61 4.49 3.25
CA HIS A 38 12.31 3.88 4.38
C HIS A 38 12.58 4.89 5.51
N LYS A 39 13.00 6.10 5.15
CA LYS A 39 13.23 7.16 6.12
C LYS A 39 11.93 7.54 6.84
N ALA A 40 10.82 7.66 6.11
CA ALA A 40 9.51 7.96 6.69
C ALA A 40 9.03 6.87 7.66
N MET A 41 9.20 5.59 7.33
CA MET A 41 8.89 4.48 8.26
C MET A 41 9.71 4.59 9.54
N GLN A 42 11.01 4.88 9.43
CA GLN A 42 11.89 5.05 10.58
C GLN A 42 11.46 6.26 11.44
N GLU A 43 11.23 7.42 10.84
CA GLU A 43 10.82 8.64 11.53
C GLU A 43 9.46 8.49 12.23
N LEU A 44 8.49 7.85 11.57
CA LEU A 44 7.19 7.53 12.18
C LEU A 44 7.36 6.66 13.42
N PHE A 45 8.15 5.60 13.31
CA PHE A 45 8.39 4.69 14.43
C PHE A 45 9.12 5.38 15.58
N GLU A 46 10.18 6.15 15.32
CA GLU A 46 10.95 6.86 16.33
C GLU A 46 10.12 7.92 17.08
N ASN A 47 9.26 8.65 16.37
CA ASN A 47 8.49 9.75 16.94
C ASN A 47 7.18 9.33 17.60
N THR A 48 6.55 8.23 17.12
CA THR A 48 5.19 7.87 17.53
C THR A 48 5.05 6.42 18.01
N SER A 49 6.09 5.60 17.84
CA SER A 49 6.05 4.14 18.01
C SER A 49 5.08 3.43 17.06
N TYR A 50 4.58 4.12 16.03
CA TYR A 50 3.72 3.54 15.03
C TYR A 50 4.53 2.86 13.92
N ILE A 51 4.19 1.61 13.62
CA ILE A 51 4.85 0.84 12.57
C ILE A 51 3.97 0.88 11.32
N ALA A 52 4.37 1.69 10.34
CA ALA A 52 3.71 1.75 9.04
C ALA A 52 4.26 0.70 8.08
N ASP A 53 3.42 0.23 7.14
CA ASP A 53 3.91 -0.45 5.96
C ASP A 53 4.43 0.56 4.90
N PRO A 54 5.12 0.11 3.84
CA PRO A 54 5.64 1.03 2.82
C PRO A 54 4.58 1.87 2.13
N HIS A 55 3.34 1.37 1.99
CA HIS A 55 2.25 2.12 1.34
C HIS A 55 1.70 3.21 2.26
N GLY A 56 1.52 2.88 3.55
CA GLY A 56 1.15 3.86 4.56
C GLY A 56 2.20 4.95 4.72
N ALA A 57 3.50 4.58 4.69
CA ALA A 57 4.59 5.54 4.73
C ALA A 57 4.59 6.52 3.54
N ILE A 58 4.25 6.06 2.33
CA ILE A 58 4.06 6.94 1.16
C ILE A 58 2.85 7.85 1.36
N GLY A 59 1.75 7.32 1.90
CA GLY A 59 0.57 8.12 2.25
C GLY A 59 0.90 9.22 3.26
N TYR A 60 1.68 8.88 4.28
CA TYR A 60 2.17 9.82 5.29
C TYR A 60 3.04 10.94 4.68
N LEU A 61 4.01 10.58 3.81
CA LEU A 61 4.84 11.56 3.10
C LEU A 61 4.00 12.49 2.22
N GLY A 62 3.03 11.93 1.49
CA GLY A 62 2.11 12.73 0.68
C GLY A 62 1.32 13.72 1.52
N LEU A 63 0.83 13.27 2.67
CA LEU A 63 0.13 14.14 3.62
C LEU A 63 1.04 15.22 4.19
N GLN A 64 2.25 14.89 4.62
CA GLN A 64 3.23 15.87 5.09
C GLN A 64 3.48 16.94 4.04
N LYS A 65 3.72 16.52 2.79
CA LYS A 65 3.97 17.44 1.68
C LYS A 65 2.78 18.38 1.42
N TYR A 66 1.57 17.84 1.48
CA TYR A 66 0.36 18.64 1.33
C TYR A 66 0.16 19.62 2.49
N CYS A 67 0.44 19.22 3.73
CA CYS A 67 0.36 20.09 4.90
C CYS A 67 1.41 21.23 4.89
N GLU A 68 2.62 20.96 4.35
CA GLU A 68 3.62 22.03 4.15
C GLU A 68 3.11 23.15 3.22
N GLU A 69 2.35 22.77 2.20
CA GLU A 69 1.75 23.69 1.24
C GLU A 69 0.46 24.35 1.78
N ASN A 70 -0.18 23.72 2.78
CA ASN A 70 -1.47 24.13 3.35
C ASN A 70 -1.44 24.03 4.88
N PRO A 71 -0.83 24.99 5.58
CA PRO A 71 -0.51 24.87 7.02
C PRO A 71 -1.71 24.85 7.97
N ASP A 72 -2.88 25.31 7.52
CA ASP A 72 -4.09 25.45 8.37
C ASP A 72 -5.03 24.24 8.29
N ILE A 73 -4.54 23.08 7.83
CA ILE A 73 -5.36 21.88 7.69
C ILE A 73 -4.95 20.78 8.67
N TYR A 74 -5.91 19.95 9.02
CA TYR A 74 -5.69 18.66 9.64
C TYR A 74 -5.85 17.56 8.59
N GLY A 75 -4.88 16.66 8.52
CA GLY A 75 -4.89 15.58 7.53
C GLY A 75 -5.01 14.21 8.17
N VAL A 76 -5.52 13.27 7.39
CA VAL A 76 -5.58 11.85 7.74
C VAL A 76 -4.97 11.06 6.59
N PHE A 77 -4.06 10.16 6.88
CA PHE A 77 -3.61 9.16 5.91
C PHE A 77 -4.17 7.79 6.25
N LEU A 78 -4.31 6.94 5.23
CA LEU A 78 -4.88 5.61 5.39
C LEU A 78 -3.77 4.56 5.38
N GLU A 79 -3.77 3.70 6.39
CA GLU A 79 -2.99 2.47 6.42
C GLU A 79 -3.85 1.34 5.88
N THR A 80 -3.41 0.67 4.82
CA THR A 80 -4.24 -0.30 4.09
C THR A 80 -3.73 -1.72 4.16
N ALA A 81 -2.57 -1.95 4.74
CA ALA A 81 -1.98 -3.25 4.93
C ALA A 81 -1.27 -3.37 6.29
N HIS A 82 -1.28 -4.55 6.88
CA HIS A 82 -0.51 -4.78 8.10
C HIS A 82 0.99 -4.90 7.75
N PRO A 83 1.90 -4.33 8.56
CA PRO A 83 3.35 -4.37 8.34
C PRO A 83 3.93 -5.78 8.15
N VAL A 84 3.29 -6.80 8.72
CA VAL A 84 3.68 -8.22 8.57
C VAL A 84 3.77 -8.70 7.11
N LYS A 85 3.07 -8.04 6.18
CA LYS A 85 3.14 -8.36 4.76
C LYS A 85 4.48 -7.97 4.11
N PHE A 86 5.24 -7.11 4.77
CA PHE A 86 6.47 -6.51 4.26
C PHE A 86 7.58 -6.55 5.31
N LEU A 87 7.65 -7.64 6.10
CA LEU A 87 8.55 -7.77 7.26
C LEU A 87 9.99 -7.41 6.95
N ASP A 88 10.52 -7.92 5.85
CA ASP A 88 11.90 -7.70 5.41
C ASP A 88 12.21 -6.21 5.16
N VAL A 89 11.27 -5.49 4.58
CA VAL A 89 11.39 -4.05 4.30
C VAL A 89 11.20 -3.24 5.57
N VAL A 90 10.15 -3.54 6.35
CA VAL A 90 9.79 -2.79 7.54
C VAL A 90 10.84 -2.95 8.63
N GLU A 91 11.23 -4.18 8.98
CA GLU A 91 12.24 -4.45 10.01
C GLU A 91 13.60 -3.83 9.68
N LYS A 92 13.95 -3.81 8.38
CA LYS A 92 15.17 -3.14 7.91
C LYS A 92 15.10 -1.61 8.10
N ALA A 93 13.94 -1.02 7.86
CA ALA A 93 13.74 0.42 8.01
C ALA A 93 13.76 0.85 9.48
N ILE A 94 12.98 0.19 10.35
CA ILE A 94 12.85 0.56 11.76
C ILE A 94 13.93 -0.07 12.66
N LYS A 95 14.75 -0.98 12.13
CA LYS A 95 15.83 -1.72 12.85
C LYS A 95 15.31 -2.47 14.09
N THR A 96 14.08 -2.88 14.08
CA THR A 96 13.41 -3.58 15.19
C THR A 96 12.53 -4.69 14.62
N LYS A 97 12.37 -5.79 15.37
CA LYS A 97 11.46 -6.86 15.00
C LYS A 97 10.01 -6.44 15.11
N VAL A 98 9.22 -6.79 14.10
CA VAL A 98 7.78 -6.57 14.10
C VAL A 98 7.10 -7.75 14.80
N ASN A 99 6.18 -7.45 15.70
CA ASN A 99 5.39 -8.49 16.35
C ASN A 99 4.43 -9.12 15.32
N ILE A 100 4.55 -10.43 15.12
CA ILE A 100 3.72 -11.17 14.18
C ILE A 100 2.43 -11.59 14.90
N PRO A 101 1.25 -11.27 14.37
CA PRO A 101 0.00 -11.76 14.94
C PRO A 101 -0.04 -13.30 14.96
N PRO A 102 -0.52 -13.95 16.04
CA PRO A 102 -0.53 -15.42 16.15
C PRO A 102 -1.20 -16.13 14.97
N GLN A 103 -2.26 -15.54 14.41
CA GLN A 103 -2.97 -16.08 13.26
C GLN A 103 -2.12 -16.11 11.99
N ILE A 104 -1.14 -15.23 11.89
CA ILE A 104 -0.19 -15.19 10.77
C ILE A 104 0.96 -16.14 11.03
N GLU A 105 1.45 -16.20 12.27
CA GLU A 105 2.55 -17.08 12.68
C GLU A 105 2.24 -18.54 12.35
N GLU A 106 1.00 -18.99 12.61
CA GLU A 106 0.54 -20.35 12.32
C GLU A 106 0.62 -20.75 10.84
N ILE A 107 0.63 -19.78 9.92
CA ILE A 107 0.60 -20.03 8.47
C ILE A 107 1.92 -19.72 7.77
N LEU A 108 2.85 -19.01 8.42
CA LEU A 108 4.13 -18.61 7.81
C LEU A 108 4.97 -19.79 7.32
N ASP A 109 4.95 -20.89 8.08
CA ASP A 109 5.73 -22.11 7.78
C ASP A 109 4.98 -23.09 6.87
N ARG A 110 3.75 -22.78 6.48
CA ARG A 110 2.97 -23.65 5.58
C ARG A 110 3.44 -23.50 4.15
N ASN A 111 3.71 -24.62 3.50
CA ASN A 111 3.92 -24.63 2.05
C ASN A 111 2.55 -24.47 1.35
N PRO A 112 2.30 -23.31 0.67
CA PRO A 112 1.05 -23.13 -0.02
C PRO A 112 0.98 -24.04 -1.26
N GLU A 113 -0.14 -24.72 -1.43
CA GLU A 113 -0.46 -25.35 -2.71
C GLU A 113 -0.65 -24.27 -3.76
N LYS A 114 0.03 -24.42 -4.89
CA LYS A 114 0.03 -23.44 -5.99
C LYS A 114 -0.35 -24.09 -7.29
N THR A 115 -1.34 -23.50 -7.95
CA THR A 115 -1.69 -23.85 -9.33
C THR A 115 -1.25 -22.71 -10.24
N SER A 116 -0.37 -23.00 -11.20
CA SER A 116 0.04 -22.01 -12.19
C SER A 116 -1.05 -21.82 -13.23
N ILE A 117 -1.51 -20.59 -13.39
CA ILE A 117 -2.53 -20.21 -14.38
C ILE A 117 -1.97 -19.05 -15.18
N SER A 118 -1.90 -19.19 -16.50
CA SER A 118 -1.28 -18.22 -17.40
C SER A 118 -2.26 -17.39 -18.22
N SER A 119 -3.55 -17.79 -18.24
CA SER A 119 -4.57 -17.09 -19.01
C SER A 119 -5.93 -17.03 -18.30
N TYR A 120 -6.74 -16.05 -18.68
CA TYR A 120 -8.12 -15.94 -18.17
C TYR A 120 -8.94 -17.20 -18.46
N ARG A 121 -8.72 -17.85 -19.62
CA ARG A 121 -9.42 -19.08 -20.00
C ARG A 121 -9.09 -20.22 -19.03
N GLU A 122 -7.83 -20.39 -18.68
CA GLU A 122 -7.39 -21.39 -17.71
C GLU A 122 -7.99 -21.12 -16.32
N LEU A 123 -7.98 -19.86 -15.86
CA LEU A 123 -8.61 -19.49 -14.60
C LEU A 123 -10.11 -19.82 -14.61
N LYS A 124 -10.81 -19.46 -15.69
CA LYS A 124 -12.24 -19.75 -15.81
C LYS A 124 -12.54 -21.24 -15.76
N ASN A 125 -11.78 -22.05 -16.51
CA ASN A 125 -11.94 -23.50 -16.52
C ASN A 125 -11.63 -24.08 -15.13
N PHE A 126 -10.51 -23.68 -14.53
CA PHE A 126 -10.14 -24.10 -13.17
C PHE A 126 -11.25 -23.82 -12.15
N LEU A 127 -11.87 -22.66 -12.20
CA LEU A 127 -12.97 -22.31 -11.28
C LEU A 127 -14.23 -23.13 -11.55
N ILE A 128 -14.54 -23.43 -12.82
CA ILE A 128 -15.71 -24.26 -13.18
C ILE A 128 -15.49 -25.71 -12.76
N ASP A 129 -14.30 -26.26 -13.02
CA ASP A 129 -13.97 -27.68 -12.75
C ASP A 129 -13.82 -27.96 -11.24
N ASN A 130 -13.54 -26.93 -10.43
CA ASN A 130 -13.40 -27.03 -8.98
C ASN A 130 -14.51 -26.32 -8.21
N ALA A 131 -15.57 -25.86 -8.87
CA ALA A 131 -16.77 -25.34 -8.18
C ALA A 131 -17.51 -26.49 -7.50
N ILE A 132 -17.59 -26.42 -6.17
CA ILE A 132 -18.32 -27.34 -5.30
C ILE A 132 -19.82 -27.01 -5.36
#